data_2a059b86bd5b066f1ba1e5b53b8b75c8
#
_entry.id   2a059b86bd5b066f1ba1e5b53b8b75c8
#
_cell.length_a   1.000
_cell.length_b   1.000
_cell.length_c   1.000
_cell.angle_alpha   90.00
_cell.angle_beta   90.00
_cell.angle_gamma   90.00
#
_symmetry.space_group_name_H-M   'P 1'
#
loop_
_entity.id
_entity.type
_entity.pdbx_description
1 polymer ?
#
loop_
_entity_poly.entity_id
_entity_poly.type
_entity_poly.pdbx_seq_one_letter_code
_entity_poly.pdbx_strand_id
1 'polypeptide(L)'
;MTILLLFLMAYQVTGEMLHEWIGIGMTVIVIIHHILNRKWYNSLLKGKYNAYRILTASSVLLLFAAFFLTVFCGMAMSGHAVPFFYGMADISFVRRFHLAMSHWAFVLLGLHLGLHIPAMLSKWKLNGKIRIGLTILSCLIGGYGLFVFLRNNIPGYMFFKVLFAFFDFGKAKVLVILENLAVLVFWTFIGTQLANICLSKAKKRNPLFAVLFMLLSIGIGIAFVRIVPTI
;
A
#
# COMPACT_ATOMS: atom_id res chain seq x y z
N MET A 1 -5.81 0.81 10.89
CA MET A 1 -4.60 0.40 10.17
C MET A 1 -4.27 1.34 9.01
N THR A 2 -5.15 1.51 8.02
CA THR A 2 -4.86 2.35 6.83
C THR A 2 -4.49 3.80 7.16
N ILE A 3 -5.23 4.45 8.09
CA ILE A 3 -4.94 5.81 8.54
C ILE A 3 -3.57 5.91 9.20
N LEU A 4 -3.24 4.98 10.10
CA LEU A 4 -1.93 4.96 10.77
C LEU A 4 -0.79 4.80 9.75
N LEU A 5 -0.98 3.94 8.74
CA LEU A 5 0.01 3.77 7.69
C LEU A 5 0.23 5.05 6.88
N LEU A 6 -0.83 5.82 6.56
CA LEU A 6 -0.69 7.10 5.88
C LEU A 6 0.18 8.08 6.69
N PHE A 7 0.00 8.13 8.02
CA PHE A 7 0.85 8.94 8.89
C PHE A 7 2.27 8.40 8.98
N LEU A 8 2.48 7.08 9.01
CA LEU A 8 3.81 6.48 8.98
C LEU A 8 4.55 6.81 7.68
N MET A 9 3.87 6.80 6.53
CA MET A 9 4.47 7.20 5.25
C MET A 9 4.72 8.72 5.14
N ALA A 10 4.06 9.51 5.97
CA ALA A 10 4.23 10.96 6.04
C ALA A 10 5.24 11.35 7.15
N TYR A 11 6.43 10.74 7.19
CA TYR A 11 7.46 10.99 8.19
C TYR A 11 7.80 12.47 8.37
N GLN A 12 7.91 13.24 7.27
CA GLN A 12 8.15 14.70 7.33
C GLN A 12 7.05 15.48 8.05
N VAL A 13 5.86 14.88 8.23
CA VAL A 13 4.72 15.49 8.97
C VAL A 13 4.75 15.07 10.44
N THR A 14 5.02 13.80 10.70
CA THR A 14 5.00 13.21 12.05
C THR A 14 6.28 13.49 12.83
N GLY A 15 7.42 13.54 12.16
CA GLY A 15 8.72 13.57 12.81
C GLY A 15 9.08 12.23 13.47
N GLU A 16 10.28 12.17 14.03
CA GLU A 16 10.88 10.93 14.53
C GLU A 16 10.07 10.32 15.69
N MET A 17 9.87 11.07 16.75
CA MET A 17 9.22 10.57 17.97
C MET A 17 7.81 10.04 17.68
N LEU A 18 6.99 10.83 16.99
CA LEU A 18 5.60 10.41 16.72
C LEU A 18 5.54 9.25 15.72
N HIS A 19 6.46 9.21 14.74
CA HIS A 19 6.59 8.09 13.81
C HIS A 19 6.85 6.77 14.54
N GLU A 20 7.78 6.74 15.50
CA GLU A 20 8.10 5.56 16.30
C GLU A 20 6.89 5.07 17.11
N TRP A 21 6.19 5.98 17.83
CA TRP A 21 5.02 5.61 18.62
C TRP A 21 3.83 5.14 17.75
N ILE A 22 3.60 5.77 16.60
CA ILE A 22 2.60 5.29 15.63
C ILE A 22 2.99 3.91 15.10
N GLY A 23 4.30 3.66 14.88
CA GLY A 23 4.82 2.36 14.45
C GLY A 23 4.53 1.26 15.45
N ILE A 24 4.71 1.51 16.75
CA ILE A 24 4.33 0.57 17.81
C ILE A 24 2.83 0.33 17.81
N GLY A 25 2.03 1.41 17.80
CA GLY A 25 0.58 1.31 17.75
C GLY A 25 0.09 0.49 16.54
N MET A 26 0.70 0.70 15.37
CA MET A 26 0.42 -0.07 14.16
C MET A 26 0.79 -1.54 14.35
N THR A 27 1.93 -1.84 14.97
CA THR A 27 2.37 -3.22 15.22
C THR A 27 1.39 -3.96 16.13
N VAL A 28 0.95 -3.33 17.22
CA VAL A 28 -0.07 -3.92 18.12
C VAL A 28 -1.37 -4.21 17.37
N ILE A 29 -1.86 -3.26 16.56
CA ILE A 29 -3.09 -3.45 15.80
C ILE A 29 -2.94 -4.54 14.75
N VAL A 30 -1.77 -4.68 14.11
CA VAL A 30 -1.48 -5.77 13.16
C VAL A 30 -1.50 -7.12 13.87
N ILE A 31 -0.89 -7.25 15.05
CA ILE A 31 -0.93 -8.47 15.84
C ILE A 31 -2.38 -8.85 16.18
N ILE A 32 -3.17 -7.90 16.68
CA ILE A 32 -4.60 -8.11 16.97
C ILE A 32 -5.35 -8.55 15.70
N HIS A 33 -5.09 -7.90 14.56
CA HIS A 33 -5.71 -8.26 13.29
C HIS A 33 -5.41 -9.72 12.91
N HIS A 34 -4.18 -10.18 13.07
CA HIS A 34 -3.80 -11.57 12.78
C HIS A 34 -4.44 -12.57 13.75
N ILE A 35 -4.51 -12.24 15.05
CA ILE A 35 -5.19 -13.07 16.06
C ILE A 35 -6.68 -13.22 15.72
N LEU A 36 -7.37 -12.13 15.39
CA LEU A 36 -8.79 -12.14 15.04
C LEU A 36 -9.04 -12.94 13.74
N ASN A 37 -8.09 -12.94 12.82
CA ASN A 37 -8.19 -13.65 11.55
C ASN A 37 -7.52 -15.03 11.55
N ARG A 38 -7.22 -15.61 12.71
CA ARG A 38 -6.52 -16.91 12.84
C ARG A 38 -7.17 -18.06 12.05
N LYS A 39 -8.50 -18.02 11.86
CA LYS A 39 -9.23 -19.03 11.06
C LYS A 39 -8.79 -19.04 9.60
N TRP A 40 -8.32 -17.92 9.07
CA TRP A 40 -7.81 -17.82 7.71
C TRP A 40 -6.55 -18.69 7.51
N TYR A 41 -5.63 -18.69 8.49
CA TYR A 41 -4.42 -19.53 8.44
C TYR A 41 -4.77 -21.03 8.38
N ASN A 42 -5.75 -21.47 9.18
CA ASN A 42 -6.23 -22.85 9.16
C ASN A 42 -6.85 -23.23 7.82
N SER A 43 -7.29 -22.27 7.03
CA SER A 43 -7.86 -22.49 5.71
C SER A 43 -6.81 -22.54 4.60
N LEU A 44 -5.60 -22.03 4.82
CA LEU A 44 -4.56 -21.95 3.78
C LEU A 44 -4.21 -23.32 3.18
N LEU A 45 -4.15 -24.36 4.00
CA LEU A 45 -3.80 -25.71 3.54
C LEU A 45 -5.00 -26.55 3.09
N LYS A 46 -6.23 -25.97 3.09
CA LYS A 46 -7.46 -26.71 2.80
C LYS A 46 -8.12 -26.22 1.51
N GLY A 47 -8.71 -27.15 0.74
CA GLY A 47 -9.53 -26.85 -0.42
C GLY A 47 -8.75 -26.53 -1.71
N LYS A 48 -9.46 -26.25 -2.80
CA LYS A 48 -8.89 -25.99 -4.12
C LYS A 48 -8.43 -24.53 -4.23
N TYR A 49 -7.26 -24.31 -4.81
CA TYR A 49 -6.72 -22.99 -5.11
C TYR A 49 -7.17 -22.53 -6.50
N ASN A 50 -7.80 -21.37 -6.55
CA ASN A 50 -8.05 -20.62 -7.78
C ASN A 50 -7.16 -19.38 -7.83
N ALA A 51 -7.09 -18.70 -9.00
CA ALA A 51 -6.24 -17.54 -9.20
C ALA A 51 -6.47 -16.41 -8.17
N TYR A 52 -7.72 -16.14 -7.81
CA TYR A 52 -8.05 -15.13 -6.80
C TYR A 52 -7.52 -15.50 -5.42
N ARG A 53 -7.65 -16.77 -5.02
CA ARG A 53 -7.17 -17.25 -3.74
C ARG A 53 -5.63 -17.23 -3.65
N ILE A 54 -4.95 -17.63 -4.74
CA ILE A 54 -3.48 -17.55 -4.82
C ILE A 54 -3.04 -16.10 -4.67
N LEU A 55 -3.64 -15.18 -5.42
CA LEU A 55 -3.30 -13.76 -5.38
C LEU A 55 -3.52 -13.15 -3.97
N THR A 56 -4.65 -13.49 -3.33
CA THR A 56 -4.96 -13.01 -1.97
C THR A 56 -3.99 -13.59 -0.94
N ALA A 57 -3.71 -14.89 -1.00
CA ALA A 57 -2.78 -15.54 -0.06
C ALA A 57 -1.35 -14.99 -0.22
N SER A 58 -0.87 -14.86 -1.46
CA SER A 58 0.45 -14.29 -1.76
C SER A 58 0.56 -12.85 -1.26
N SER A 59 -0.48 -12.01 -1.48
CA SER A 59 -0.48 -10.62 -1.02
C SER A 59 -0.38 -10.52 0.50
N VAL A 60 -1.07 -11.38 1.25
CA VAL A 60 -1.00 -11.40 2.71
C VAL A 60 0.39 -11.82 3.19
N LEU A 61 0.96 -12.90 2.62
CA LEU A 61 2.28 -13.40 3.03
C LEU A 61 3.39 -12.38 2.74
N LEU A 62 3.37 -11.77 1.55
CA LEU A 62 4.35 -10.75 1.17
C LEU A 62 4.19 -9.49 2.03
N LEU A 63 2.96 -9.03 2.27
CA LEU A 63 2.69 -7.88 3.14
C LEU A 63 3.17 -8.14 4.57
N PHE A 64 2.91 -9.34 5.10
CA PHE A 64 3.37 -9.75 6.42
C PHE A 64 4.90 -9.72 6.50
N ALA A 65 5.60 -10.30 5.52
CA ALA A 65 7.05 -10.29 5.48
C ALA A 65 7.62 -8.86 5.39
N ALA A 66 7.11 -8.03 4.48
CA ALA A 66 7.55 -6.64 4.32
C ALA A 66 7.29 -5.83 5.60
N PHE A 67 6.12 -5.99 6.23
CA PHE A 67 5.78 -5.32 7.48
C PHE A 67 6.71 -5.71 8.63
N PHE A 68 6.95 -7.02 8.83
CA PHE A 68 7.85 -7.49 9.89
C PHE A 68 9.29 -7.00 9.70
N LEU A 69 9.81 -7.04 8.47
CA LEU A 69 11.13 -6.49 8.15
C LEU A 69 11.20 -4.99 8.43
N THR A 70 10.14 -4.24 8.10
CA THR A 70 10.04 -2.80 8.39
C THR A 70 10.09 -2.54 9.89
N VAL A 71 9.30 -3.29 10.69
CA VAL A 71 9.25 -3.15 12.16
C VAL A 71 10.60 -3.51 12.77
N PHE A 72 11.18 -4.63 12.37
CA PHE A 72 12.48 -5.08 12.89
C PHE A 72 13.59 -4.06 12.63
N CYS A 73 13.69 -3.54 11.41
CA CYS A 73 14.63 -2.48 11.09
C CYS A 73 14.32 -1.17 11.83
N GLY A 74 13.04 -0.83 12.00
CA GLY A 74 12.61 0.34 12.76
C GLY A 74 13.02 0.26 14.22
N MET A 75 12.87 -0.90 14.86
CA MET A 75 13.31 -1.11 16.25
C MET A 75 14.82 -0.90 16.42
N ALA A 76 15.64 -1.39 15.47
CA ALA A 76 17.10 -1.22 15.53
C ALA A 76 17.55 0.25 15.35
N MET A 77 16.66 1.14 14.88
CA MET A 77 16.90 2.58 14.71
C MET A 77 16.15 3.43 15.74
N SER A 78 15.31 2.83 16.60
CA SER A 78 14.43 3.57 17.49
C SER A 78 15.21 4.19 18.65
N GLY A 79 15.25 5.51 18.68
CA GLY A 79 15.87 6.28 19.78
C GLY A 79 14.90 6.65 20.93
N HIS A 80 13.58 6.60 20.68
CA HIS A 80 12.57 7.08 21.63
C HIS A 80 11.69 5.96 22.20
N ALA A 81 11.11 5.14 21.33
CA ALA A 81 10.08 4.19 21.75
C ALA A 81 10.66 2.87 22.28
N VAL A 82 11.73 2.37 21.68
CA VAL A 82 12.42 1.12 22.10
C VAL A 82 13.95 1.29 22.08
N PRO A 83 14.52 2.24 22.83
CA PRO A 83 15.92 2.65 22.72
C PRO A 83 16.94 1.53 23.06
N PHE A 84 16.53 0.49 23.78
CA PHE A 84 17.38 -0.64 24.10
C PHE A 84 17.73 -1.54 22.90
N PHE A 85 17.04 -1.39 21.75
CA PHE A 85 17.41 -2.04 20.49
C PHE A 85 18.29 -1.16 19.60
N TYR A 86 18.47 0.12 19.94
CA TYR A 86 19.22 1.06 19.13
C TYR A 86 20.67 0.59 18.93
N GLY A 87 21.12 0.58 17.69
CA GLY A 87 22.50 0.21 17.32
C GLY A 87 22.81 -1.28 17.37
N MET A 88 21.83 -2.18 17.53
CA MET A 88 22.05 -3.63 17.48
C MET A 88 22.48 -4.14 16.08
N ALA A 89 22.35 -3.31 15.06
CA ALA A 89 22.76 -3.60 13.68
C ALA A 89 23.36 -2.33 13.04
N ASP A 90 24.05 -2.47 11.91
CA ASP A 90 24.53 -1.33 11.14
C ASP A 90 23.39 -0.40 10.75
N ILE A 91 23.46 0.85 11.25
CA ILE A 91 22.40 1.85 11.10
C ILE A 91 22.16 2.18 9.62
N SER A 92 23.21 2.21 8.80
CA SER A 92 23.08 2.54 7.36
C SER A 92 22.38 1.42 6.60
N PHE A 93 22.65 0.17 6.97
CA PHE A 93 22.00 -1.00 6.41
C PHE A 93 20.51 -1.06 6.80
N VAL A 94 20.20 -1.00 8.10
CA VAL A 94 18.81 -1.10 8.57
C VAL A 94 17.95 0.07 8.09
N ARG A 95 18.52 1.28 7.94
CA ARG A 95 17.81 2.44 7.37
C ARG A 95 17.39 2.19 5.94
N ARG A 96 18.27 1.68 5.09
CA ARG A 96 17.95 1.35 3.70
C ARG A 96 16.90 0.26 3.60
N PHE A 97 17.01 -0.78 4.44
CA PHE A 97 16.02 -1.86 4.49
C PHE A 97 14.66 -1.37 5.01
N HIS A 98 14.63 -0.55 6.08
CA HIS A 98 13.40 0.06 6.58
C HIS A 98 12.71 0.89 5.48
N LEU A 99 13.47 1.71 4.78
CA LEU A 99 12.97 2.56 3.71
C LEU A 99 12.38 1.71 2.56
N ALA A 100 13.09 0.68 2.11
CA ALA A 100 12.61 -0.18 1.03
C ALA A 100 11.39 -1.00 1.46
N MET A 101 11.45 -1.65 2.62
CA MET A 101 10.39 -2.53 3.09
C MET A 101 9.12 -1.77 3.48
N SER A 102 9.24 -0.53 4.01
CA SER A 102 8.07 0.32 4.29
C SER A 102 7.31 0.69 3.01
N HIS A 103 8.02 1.02 1.92
CA HIS A 103 7.40 1.30 0.63
C HIS A 103 6.80 0.03 -0.01
N TRP A 104 7.47 -1.12 0.10
CA TRP A 104 6.87 -2.40 -0.30
C TRP A 104 5.62 -2.73 0.52
N ALA A 105 5.65 -2.56 1.84
CA ALA A 105 4.48 -2.77 2.70
C ALA A 105 3.33 -1.83 2.32
N PHE A 106 3.62 -0.58 1.96
CA PHE A 106 2.63 0.40 1.52
C PHE A 106 1.93 0.00 0.22
N VAL A 107 2.70 -0.41 -0.80
CA VAL A 107 2.19 -0.92 -2.08
C VAL A 107 1.36 -2.20 -1.87
N LEU A 108 1.90 -3.14 -1.11
CA LEU A 108 1.24 -4.43 -0.85
C LEU A 108 -0.03 -4.26 -0.01
N LEU A 109 -0.08 -3.29 0.92
CA LEU A 109 -1.32 -2.96 1.64
C LEU A 109 -2.37 -2.39 0.70
N GLY A 110 -2.01 -1.49 -0.21
CA GLY A 110 -2.93 -0.99 -1.23
C GLY A 110 -3.52 -2.12 -2.07
N LEU A 111 -2.67 -3.01 -2.58
CA LEU A 111 -3.11 -4.20 -3.31
C LEU A 111 -4.02 -5.10 -2.46
N HIS A 112 -3.63 -5.38 -1.21
CA HIS A 112 -4.42 -6.20 -0.29
C HIS A 112 -5.81 -5.61 -0.04
N LEU A 113 -5.91 -4.31 0.24
CA LEU A 113 -7.19 -3.62 0.37
C LEU A 113 -8.03 -3.78 -0.90
N GLY A 114 -7.41 -3.54 -2.06
CA GLY A 114 -8.09 -3.62 -3.35
C GLY A 114 -8.65 -5.00 -3.64
N LEU A 115 -7.93 -6.06 -3.29
CA LEU A 115 -8.40 -7.45 -3.45
C LEU A 115 -9.69 -7.73 -2.65
N HIS A 116 -9.90 -7.05 -1.53
CA HIS A 116 -11.09 -7.22 -0.69
C HIS A 116 -12.27 -6.30 -1.07
N ILE A 117 -12.06 -5.21 -1.81
CA ILE A 117 -13.09 -4.24 -2.22
C ILE A 117 -14.30 -4.91 -2.91
N PRO A 118 -14.16 -5.83 -3.90
CA PRO A 118 -15.32 -6.44 -4.55
C PRO A 118 -16.23 -7.20 -3.58
N ALA A 119 -15.65 -7.87 -2.59
CA ALA A 119 -16.41 -8.60 -1.57
C ALA A 119 -17.13 -7.63 -0.61
N MET A 120 -16.51 -6.51 -0.25
CA MET A 120 -17.13 -5.47 0.58
C MET A 120 -18.29 -4.78 -0.15
N LEU A 121 -18.07 -4.34 -1.41
CA LEU A 121 -19.08 -3.67 -2.21
C LEU A 121 -20.29 -4.57 -2.52
N SER A 122 -20.08 -5.90 -2.58
CA SER A 122 -21.20 -6.85 -2.78
C SER A 122 -22.14 -6.89 -1.58
N LYS A 123 -21.65 -6.66 -0.37
CA LYS A 123 -22.46 -6.60 0.86
C LYS A 123 -23.28 -5.32 0.94
N TRP A 124 -22.80 -4.22 0.40
CA TRP A 124 -23.48 -2.90 0.48
C TRP A 124 -24.59 -2.72 -0.56
N LYS A 125 -24.80 -3.68 -1.46
CA LYS A 125 -25.88 -3.65 -2.49
C LYS A 125 -25.97 -2.31 -3.25
N LEU A 126 -24.82 -1.67 -3.53
CA LEU A 126 -24.78 -0.36 -4.18
C LEU A 126 -25.42 -0.40 -5.57
N ASN A 127 -26.15 0.68 -5.91
CA ASN A 127 -26.69 0.90 -7.24
C ASN A 127 -25.55 0.89 -8.30
N GLY A 128 -25.82 0.33 -9.46
CA GLY A 128 -24.86 0.25 -10.57
C GLY A 128 -24.26 1.61 -10.97
N LYS A 129 -25.05 2.68 -10.97
CA LYS A 129 -24.59 4.05 -11.27
C LYS A 129 -23.57 4.53 -10.26
N ILE A 130 -23.84 4.33 -8.95
CA ILE A 130 -22.92 4.70 -7.86
C ILE A 130 -21.62 3.91 -8.00
N ARG A 131 -21.69 2.61 -8.29
CA ARG A 131 -20.51 1.76 -8.47
C ARG A 131 -19.63 2.23 -9.63
N ILE A 132 -20.24 2.61 -10.76
CA ILE A 132 -19.51 3.18 -11.91
C ILE A 132 -18.87 4.51 -11.51
N GLY A 133 -19.61 5.42 -10.86
CA GLY A 133 -19.06 6.70 -10.39
C GLY A 133 -17.86 6.54 -9.46
N LEU A 134 -17.93 5.62 -8.48
CA LEU A 134 -16.81 5.30 -7.60
C LEU A 134 -15.62 4.73 -8.37
N THR A 135 -15.86 3.90 -9.40
CA THR A 135 -14.78 3.34 -10.23
C THR A 135 -14.08 4.44 -11.04
N ILE A 136 -14.84 5.36 -11.65
CA ILE A 136 -14.29 6.50 -12.41
C ILE A 136 -13.49 7.40 -11.48
N LEU A 137 -14.03 7.77 -10.32
CA LEU A 137 -13.35 8.61 -9.34
C LEU A 137 -12.03 7.97 -8.86
N SER A 138 -12.08 6.69 -8.53
CA SER A 138 -10.87 5.94 -8.11
C SER A 138 -9.86 5.82 -9.25
N CYS A 139 -10.29 5.73 -10.50
CA CYS A 139 -9.43 5.71 -11.67
C CYS A 139 -8.69 7.05 -11.84
N LEU A 140 -9.38 8.17 -11.70
CA LEU A 140 -8.78 9.52 -11.83
C LEU A 140 -7.79 9.81 -10.69
N ILE A 141 -8.22 9.59 -9.44
CA ILE A 141 -7.35 9.78 -8.26
C ILE A 141 -6.15 8.81 -8.34
N GLY A 142 -6.38 7.55 -8.76
CA GLY A 142 -5.31 6.58 -8.96
C GLY A 142 -4.32 6.98 -10.03
N GLY A 143 -4.78 7.57 -11.15
CA GLY A 143 -3.88 8.11 -12.18
C GLY A 143 -2.95 9.19 -11.62
N TYR A 144 -3.50 10.15 -10.83
CA TYR A 144 -2.67 11.12 -10.11
C TYR A 144 -1.74 10.44 -9.09
N GLY A 145 -2.21 9.40 -8.39
CA GLY A 145 -1.40 8.61 -7.46
C GLY A 145 -0.21 7.93 -8.14
N LEU A 146 -0.37 7.41 -9.34
CA LEU A 146 0.75 6.88 -10.13
C LEU A 146 1.77 7.97 -10.49
N PHE A 147 1.30 9.14 -10.90
CA PHE A 147 2.18 10.29 -11.15
C PHE A 147 3.01 10.64 -9.90
N VAL A 148 2.38 10.75 -8.73
CA VAL A 148 3.05 11.01 -7.45
C VAL A 148 4.04 9.89 -7.10
N PHE A 149 3.67 8.64 -7.29
CA PHE A 149 4.51 7.46 -7.08
C PHE A 149 5.81 7.52 -7.87
N LEU A 150 5.73 7.92 -9.13
CA LEU A 150 6.89 8.06 -10.01
C LEU A 150 7.69 9.33 -9.72
N ARG A 151 7.02 10.48 -9.53
CA ARG A 151 7.65 11.78 -9.27
C ARG A 151 8.44 11.76 -7.95
N ASN A 152 7.90 11.18 -6.90
CA ASN A 152 8.58 11.06 -5.60
C ASN A 152 9.60 9.91 -5.57
N ASN A 153 9.92 9.33 -6.72
CA ASN A 153 10.90 8.24 -6.90
C ASN A 153 10.70 7.06 -5.92
N ILE A 154 9.43 6.73 -5.61
CA ILE A 154 9.12 5.61 -4.71
C ILE A 154 9.71 4.29 -5.22
N PRO A 155 9.73 3.97 -6.55
CA PRO A 155 10.44 2.81 -7.06
C PRO A 155 11.93 2.80 -6.71
N GLY A 156 12.58 3.98 -6.69
CA GLY A 156 13.98 4.10 -6.31
C GLY A 156 14.25 3.64 -4.87
N TYR A 157 13.35 3.97 -3.95
CA TYR A 157 13.40 3.47 -2.56
C TYR A 157 13.14 1.97 -2.48
N MET A 158 12.12 1.46 -3.16
CA MET A 158 11.73 0.04 -3.16
C MET A 158 12.87 -0.88 -3.63
N PHE A 159 13.67 -0.43 -4.59
CA PHE A 159 14.74 -1.22 -5.21
C PHE A 159 16.15 -0.80 -4.78
N PHE A 160 16.29 -0.16 -3.61
CA PHE A 160 17.57 0.22 -3.00
C PHE A 160 18.45 1.16 -3.86
N LYS A 161 17.87 1.87 -4.83
CA LYS A 161 18.58 2.82 -5.70
C LYS A 161 18.84 4.15 -5.01
N VAL A 162 18.10 4.46 -3.96
CA VAL A 162 18.20 5.69 -3.17
C VAL A 162 18.57 5.34 -1.73
N LEU A 163 19.63 5.97 -1.24
CA LEU A 163 20.20 5.65 0.08
C LEU A 163 19.51 6.40 1.22
N PHE A 164 18.96 7.57 0.95
CA PHE A 164 18.36 8.46 1.95
C PHE A 164 16.99 8.94 1.47
N ALA A 165 16.07 9.14 2.42
CA ALA A 165 14.80 9.79 2.12
C ALA A 165 15.02 11.30 1.92
N PHE A 166 14.50 11.83 0.83
CA PHE A 166 14.48 13.26 0.57
C PHE A 166 13.11 13.82 0.96
N PHE A 167 13.12 14.86 1.79
CA PHE A 167 11.92 15.54 2.27
C PHE A 167 11.90 16.98 1.84
N ASP A 168 10.80 17.40 1.24
CA ASP A 168 10.52 18.81 0.95
C ASP A 168 9.75 19.41 2.13
N PHE A 169 10.46 20.04 3.05
CA PHE A 169 9.87 20.70 4.23
C PHE A 169 9.09 21.97 3.89
N GLY A 170 9.25 22.54 2.67
CA GLY A 170 8.45 23.64 2.17
C GLY A 170 7.04 23.24 1.73
N LYS A 171 6.81 21.94 1.53
CA LYS A 171 5.53 21.41 1.10
C LYS A 171 4.50 21.41 2.22
N ALA A 172 3.27 21.86 1.92
CA ALA A 172 2.18 21.83 2.89
C ALA A 172 1.91 20.41 3.42
N LYS A 173 1.86 20.24 4.75
CA LYS A 173 1.67 18.94 5.43
C LYS A 173 0.44 18.17 4.92
N VAL A 174 -0.66 18.88 4.67
CA VAL A 174 -1.89 18.29 4.14
C VAL A 174 -1.66 17.70 2.74
N LEU A 175 -0.89 18.38 1.90
CA LEU A 175 -0.60 17.91 0.55
C LEU A 175 0.23 16.62 0.57
N VAL A 176 1.17 16.47 1.50
CA VAL A 176 1.94 15.24 1.69
C VAL A 176 1.03 14.05 2.01
N ILE A 177 0.06 14.25 2.92
CA ILE A 177 -0.90 13.20 3.29
C ILE A 177 -1.82 12.86 2.11
N LEU A 178 -2.31 13.86 1.37
CA LEU A 178 -3.16 13.67 0.20
C LEU A 178 -2.45 12.95 -0.95
N GLU A 179 -1.17 13.24 -1.16
CA GLU A 179 -0.35 12.53 -2.14
C GLU A 179 -0.15 11.05 -1.77
N ASN A 180 0.19 10.77 -0.52
CA ASN A 180 0.28 9.39 -0.04
C ASN A 180 -1.08 8.67 -0.15
N LEU A 181 -2.18 9.36 0.15
CA LEU A 181 -3.52 8.82 -0.05
C LEU A 181 -3.79 8.49 -1.53
N ALA A 182 -3.41 9.38 -2.45
CA ALA A 182 -3.58 9.14 -3.89
C ALA A 182 -2.76 7.92 -4.37
N VAL A 183 -1.52 7.76 -3.89
CA VAL A 183 -0.70 6.57 -4.15
C VAL A 183 -1.37 5.31 -3.61
N LEU A 184 -1.92 5.36 -2.39
CA LEU A 184 -2.65 4.24 -1.81
C LEU A 184 -3.90 3.89 -2.63
N VAL A 185 -4.65 4.91 -3.08
CA VAL A 185 -5.83 4.72 -3.95
C VAL A 185 -5.42 4.07 -5.27
N PHE A 186 -4.29 4.46 -5.87
CA PHE A 186 -3.78 3.82 -7.08
C PHE A 186 -3.59 2.31 -6.89
N TRP A 187 -2.84 1.90 -5.87
CA TRP A 187 -2.57 0.48 -5.63
C TRP A 187 -3.81 -0.29 -5.20
N THR A 188 -4.72 0.35 -4.44
CA THR A 188 -6.03 -0.22 -4.09
C THR A 188 -6.89 -0.40 -5.35
N PHE A 189 -6.87 0.56 -6.26
CA PHE A 189 -7.58 0.45 -7.52
C PHE A 189 -7.04 -0.69 -8.39
N ILE A 190 -5.72 -0.80 -8.55
CA ILE A 190 -5.07 -1.91 -9.27
C ILE A 190 -5.47 -3.26 -8.65
N GLY A 191 -5.38 -3.40 -7.31
CA GLY A 191 -5.80 -4.62 -6.61
C GLY A 191 -7.28 -4.97 -6.85
N THR A 192 -8.16 -3.95 -6.89
CA THR A 192 -9.59 -4.13 -7.18
C THR A 192 -9.82 -4.65 -8.61
N GLN A 193 -9.10 -4.11 -9.59
CA GLN A 193 -9.23 -4.57 -10.98
C GLN A 193 -8.67 -5.99 -11.14
N LEU A 194 -7.55 -6.32 -10.50
CA LEU A 194 -7.01 -7.68 -10.48
C LEU A 194 -8.01 -8.68 -9.88
N ALA A 195 -8.64 -8.32 -8.74
CA ALA A 195 -9.69 -9.13 -8.14
C ALA A 195 -10.88 -9.32 -9.10
N ASN A 196 -11.34 -8.26 -9.77
CA ASN A 196 -12.43 -8.32 -10.73
C ASN A 196 -12.08 -9.22 -11.94
N ILE A 197 -10.84 -9.17 -12.44
CA ILE A 197 -10.36 -10.05 -13.53
C ILE A 197 -10.38 -11.51 -13.10
N CYS A 198 -9.83 -11.82 -11.91
CA CYS A 198 -9.81 -13.19 -11.38
C CYS A 198 -11.22 -13.73 -11.13
N LEU A 199 -12.12 -12.90 -10.56
CA LEU A 199 -13.50 -13.29 -10.28
C LEU A 199 -14.36 -13.37 -11.53
N SER A 200 -14.11 -12.55 -12.57
CA SER A 200 -14.86 -12.62 -13.83
C SER A 200 -14.56 -13.90 -14.59
N LYS A 201 -13.31 -14.36 -14.61
CA LYS A 201 -12.93 -15.66 -15.17
C LYS A 201 -13.68 -16.81 -14.47
N ALA A 202 -13.75 -16.78 -13.13
CA ALA A 202 -14.47 -17.78 -12.35
C ALA A 202 -15.99 -17.78 -12.61
N LYS A 203 -16.57 -16.61 -12.92
CA LYS A 203 -18.01 -16.41 -13.22
C LYS A 203 -18.35 -16.40 -14.72
N LYS A 204 -17.39 -16.72 -15.59
CA LYS A 204 -17.52 -16.64 -17.05
C LYS A 204 -18.01 -15.27 -17.55
N ARG A 205 -17.58 -14.19 -16.90
CA ARG A 205 -17.88 -12.80 -17.30
C ARG A 205 -16.72 -12.21 -18.10
N ASN A 206 -17.01 -11.22 -18.95
CA ASN A 206 -15.97 -10.52 -19.70
C ASN A 206 -15.17 -9.59 -18.76
N PRO A 207 -13.83 -9.75 -18.63
CA PRO A 207 -12.98 -8.90 -17.80
C PRO A 207 -12.61 -7.56 -18.45
N LEU A 208 -13.05 -7.31 -19.70
CA LEU A 208 -12.61 -6.18 -20.54
C LEU A 208 -12.70 -4.83 -19.81
N PHE A 209 -13.82 -4.56 -19.14
CA PHE A 209 -13.99 -3.29 -18.40
C PHE A 209 -12.94 -3.11 -17.30
N ALA A 210 -12.59 -4.17 -16.57
CA ALA A 210 -11.57 -4.10 -15.53
C ALA A 210 -10.19 -3.79 -16.12
N VAL A 211 -9.86 -4.41 -17.25
CA VAL A 211 -8.61 -4.17 -17.96
C VAL A 211 -8.56 -2.74 -18.51
N LEU A 212 -9.63 -2.28 -19.16
CA LEU A 212 -9.70 -0.92 -19.73
C LEU A 212 -9.53 0.15 -18.65
N PHE A 213 -10.22 0.04 -17.52
CA PHE A 213 -10.07 1.01 -16.43
C PHE A 213 -8.66 0.98 -15.80
N MET A 214 -8.05 -0.20 -15.70
CA MET A 214 -6.67 -0.32 -15.24
C MET A 214 -5.69 0.40 -16.18
N LEU A 215 -5.80 0.15 -17.48
CA LEU A 215 -4.97 0.79 -18.50
C LEU A 215 -5.20 2.32 -18.54
N LEU A 216 -6.44 2.77 -18.41
CA LEU A 216 -6.79 4.18 -18.37
C LEU A 216 -6.12 4.89 -17.18
N SER A 217 -6.18 4.32 -15.98
CA SER A 217 -5.53 4.89 -14.79
C SER A 217 -4.01 4.99 -14.96
N ILE A 218 -3.38 3.97 -15.54
CA ILE A 218 -1.95 3.97 -15.86
C ILE A 218 -1.64 5.05 -16.91
N GLY A 219 -2.45 5.15 -17.97
CA GLY A 219 -2.29 6.16 -19.02
C GLY A 219 -2.38 7.58 -18.49
N ILE A 220 -3.33 7.86 -17.59
CA ILE A 220 -3.47 9.15 -16.92
C ILE A 220 -2.19 9.48 -16.14
N GLY A 221 -1.68 8.56 -15.33
CA GLY A 221 -0.47 8.77 -14.52
C GLY A 221 0.76 9.05 -15.39
N ILE A 222 0.95 8.31 -16.48
CA ILE A 222 2.04 8.53 -17.43
C ILE A 222 1.90 9.90 -18.12
N ALA A 223 0.69 10.30 -18.49
CA ALA A 223 0.44 11.60 -19.11
C ALA A 223 0.84 12.75 -18.15
N PHE A 224 0.51 12.65 -16.86
CA PHE A 224 0.95 13.62 -15.86
C PHE A 224 2.48 13.71 -15.74
N VAL A 225 3.20 12.59 -15.79
CA VAL A 225 4.68 12.59 -15.77
C VAL A 225 5.26 13.34 -16.96
N ARG A 226 4.63 13.29 -18.13
CA ARG A 226 5.10 13.98 -19.34
C ARG A 226 4.79 15.47 -19.34
N ILE A 227 3.68 15.89 -18.71
CA ILE A 227 3.20 17.28 -18.72
C ILE A 227 3.86 18.08 -17.60
N VAL A 228 4.06 17.48 -16.43
CA VAL A 228 4.66 18.13 -15.25
C VAL A 228 6.13 17.72 -15.19
N PRO A 229 7.09 18.59 -15.51
CA PRO A 229 8.50 18.27 -15.42
C PRO A 229 8.85 17.83 -13.99
N THR A 230 9.54 16.72 -13.89
CA THR A 230 10.17 16.27 -12.65
C THR A 230 11.32 17.21 -12.34
N ILE A 231 11.21 17.95 -11.25
CA ILE A 231 12.29 18.80 -10.71
C ILE A 231 13.38 17.90 -10.15
#